data_160e378655528ee8112d4b9fa6356f65
#
_entry.id   160e378655528ee8112d4b9fa6356f65
#
_cell.length_a   1.000
_cell.length_b   1.000
_cell.length_c   1.000
_cell.angle_alpha   90.00
_cell.angle_beta   90.00
_cell.angle_gamma   90.00
#
_symmetry.space_group_name_H-M   'P 1'
#
loop_
_entity.id
_entity.type
_entity.pdbx_description
1 polymer ?
#
loop_
_entity_poly.entity_id
_entity_poly.type
_entity_poly.pdbx_seq_one_letter_code
_entity_poly.pdbx_strand_id
1 'polypeptide(L)'
;MSLIKVTNLTFAHDGSYDNIFENVSFQIDTDWKLGFTGRNGRGKTTFLNLLLGKYEYSGTISATVSFEYFPFHVEHKENHTIDVVADIDPDFEHWQLLRELSLLHVSEDVLYRPFESLSNGEQTKVMLAALFLKENRFLLIDEPTNHLDLHARKLVSDYLNQKSGFILVSHDRAFLDNCVDHVLSINKTNIEIQKGNFSDWWENKERQDNFEMAENDKLRKDIKRLSEASKRTSGWSHEVEKTKNGTRNSGSKVDKGYIGHKAAKMMKRSKSIEKRQQSAIEERSQLLKNVESSESLKISQISYHKQQLVEFDRVSIQYGEREVCRDVSFSVEQGDRIVLSGSNGSGKSSLLKLICGEEIPYSGTLRIGSQLKISYVSQDTSHLRGNLSDFARNCGIDESLFKANLSKLDFSRVQFEKDIASFSGGQKKKVLIAKSLSERVHLHVWDEPLNFVDVISRMQIEELLLEHSPTILFVEHDSEFCKQIATKIVELKD
;
A
#
# COMPACT_ATOMS: atom_id res chain seq x y z
N MET A 1 21.94 -24.43 9.65
CA MET A 1 21.04 -23.99 8.57
C MET A 1 19.87 -24.95 8.51
N SER A 2 18.71 -24.49 8.88
CA SER A 2 17.48 -25.24 8.72
C SER A 2 16.59 -24.51 7.70
N LEU A 3 15.68 -25.26 7.05
CA LEU A 3 14.87 -24.73 5.96
C LEU A 3 13.40 -24.82 6.32
N ILE A 4 12.67 -23.75 6.06
CA ILE A 4 11.21 -23.74 6.00
C ILE A 4 10.86 -23.99 4.55
N LYS A 5 10.19 -25.11 4.25
CA LYS A 5 9.80 -25.50 2.91
C LYS A 5 8.30 -25.44 2.74
N VAL A 6 7.85 -24.66 1.78
CA VAL A 6 6.45 -24.56 1.35
C VAL A 6 6.33 -25.28 0.00
N THR A 7 5.37 -26.19 -0.13
CA THR A 7 5.17 -26.99 -1.35
C THR A 7 3.70 -27.05 -1.71
N ASN A 8 3.37 -26.60 -2.93
CA ASN A 8 2.03 -26.63 -3.53
C ASN A 8 0.95 -26.00 -2.62
N LEU A 9 1.30 -24.93 -1.90
CA LEU A 9 0.39 -24.24 -1.02
C LEU A 9 -0.76 -23.62 -1.81
N THR A 10 -1.98 -24.04 -1.48
CA THR A 10 -3.23 -23.45 -1.99
C THR A 10 -4.15 -23.13 -0.84
N PHE A 11 -4.67 -21.90 -0.80
CA PHE A 11 -5.54 -21.42 0.27
C PHE A 11 -6.57 -20.43 -0.24
N ALA A 12 -7.81 -20.58 0.23
CA ALA A 12 -8.91 -19.62 0.12
C ALA A 12 -9.60 -19.49 1.48
N HIS A 13 -10.15 -18.32 1.82
CA HIS A 13 -10.98 -18.18 3.01
C HIS A 13 -12.33 -18.88 2.83
N ASP A 14 -12.90 -19.37 3.91
CA ASP A 14 -14.22 -19.98 3.93
C ASP A 14 -15.27 -19.08 3.28
N GLY A 15 -16.01 -19.64 2.33
CA GLY A 15 -17.02 -18.91 1.57
C GLY A 15 -16.50 -18.02 0.44
N SER A 16 -15.19 -18.00 0.18
CA SER A 16 -14.60 -17.32 -0.98
C SER A 16 -14.35 -18.32 -2.12
N TYR A 17 -14.69 -17.91 -3.35
CA TYR A 17 -14.35 -18.66 -4.56
C TYR A 17 -12.96 -18.32 -5.12
N ASP A 18 -12.34 -17.26 -4.60
CA ASP A 18 -11.04 -16.77 -5.07
C ASP A 18 -9.92 -17.30 -4.16
N ASN A 19 -8.94 -17.99 -4.76
CA ASN A 19 -7.73 -18.41 -4.05
C ASN A 19 -6.85 -17.20 -3.75
N ILE A 20 -6.39 -17.11 -2.49
CA ILE A 20 -5.35 -16.15 -2.09
C ILE A 20 -3.98 -16.66 -2.52
N PHE A 21 -3.74 -17.97 -2.33
CA PHE A 21 -2.57 -18.67 -2.81
C PHE A 21 -2.99 -19.84 -3.70
N GLU A 22 -2.30 -20.04 -4.80
CA GLU A 22 -2.60 -21.11 -5.75
C GLU A 22 -1.31 -21.83 -6.16
N ASN A 23 -1.14 -23.06 -5.68
CA ASN A 23 -0.02 -23.94 -5.99
C ASN A 23 1.37 -23.30 -5.80
N VAL A 24 1.55 -22.56 -4.71
CA VAL A 24 2.78 -21.80 -4.43
C VAL A 24 3.82 -22.71 -3.78
N SER A 25 5.08 -22.63 -4.25
CA SER A 25 6.19 -23.44 -3.72
C SER A 25 7.46 -22.60 -3.65
N PHE A 26 8.08 -22.56 -2.45
CA PHE A 26 9.35 -21.85 -2.20
C PHE A 26 10.02 -22.36 -0.93
N GLN A 27 11.24 -21.88 -0.66
CA GLN A 27 12.02 -22.24 0.52
C GLN A 27 12.57 -20.98 1.18
N ILE A 28 12.62 -20.98 2.51
CA ILE A 28 13.18 -19.92 3.35
C ILE A 28 14.26 -20.55 4.22
N ASP A 29 15.44 -19.94 4.28
CA ASP A 29 16.46 -20.30 5.26
C ASP A 29 16.14 -19.62 6.60
N THR A 30 16.26 -20.37 7.70
CA THR A 30 15.95 -19.86 9.04
C THR A 30 16.90 -18.78 9.54
N ASP A 31 18.02 -18.53 8.86
CA ASP A 31 18.97 -17.49 9.22
C ASP A 31 18.69 -16.17 8.46
N TRP A 32 17.78 -16.16 7.48
CA TRP A 32 17.48 -14.98 6.70
C TRP A 32 16.67 -13.95 7.47
N LYS A 33 16.91 -12.68 7.11
CA LYS A 33 16.13 -11.52 7.54
C LYS A 33 15.21 -11.14 6.36
N LEU A 34 14.00 -11.70 6.36
CA LEU A 34 13.07 -11.55 5.24
C LEU A 34 12.16 -10.34 5.41
N GLY A 35 12.23 -9.39 4.48
CA GLY A 35 11.22 -8.37 4.32
C GLY A 35 10.03 -8.90 3.53
N PHE A 36 8.83 -8.88 4.10
CA PHE A 36 7.64 -9.39 3.45
C PHE A 36 6.79 -8.23 2.90
N THR A 37 6.80 -8.06 1.59
CA THR A 37 6.15 -6.94 0.90
C THR A 37 5.03 -7.39 -0.03
N GLY A 38 4.15 -6.46 -0.37
CA GLY A 38 3.00 -6.68 -1.25
C GLY A 38 1.86 -5.74 -0.91
N ARG A 39 0.91 -5.55 -1.84
CA ARG A 39 -0.25 -4.68 -1.64
C ARG A 39 -1.13 -5.16 -0.47
N ASN A 40 -1.88 -4.24 0.12
CA ASN A 40 -2.83 -4.57 1.18
C ASN A 40 -3.94 -5.49 0.65
N GLY A 41 -4.32 -6.51 1.46
CA GLY A 41 -5.32 -7.49 1.08
C GLY A 41 -4.80 -8.64 0.19
N ARG A 42 -3.50 -8.72 -0.10
CA ARG A 42 -2.89 -9.82 -0.88
C ARG A 42 -2.53 -11.05 -0.05
N GLY A 43 -2.85 -11.05 1.23
CA GLY A 43 -2.69 -12.24 2.08
C GLY A 43 -1.39 -12.27 2.89
N LYS A 44 -0.69 -11.14 3.14
CA LYS A 44 0.50 -11.12 4.01
C LYS A 44 0.21 -11.73 5.38
N THR A 45 -0.71 -11.14 6.13
CA THR A 45 -1.12 -11.64 7.46
C THR A 45 -1.74 -13.04 7.38
N THR A 46 -2.43 -13.37 6.28
CA THR A 46 -2.96 -14.72 6.03
C THR A 46 -1.82 -15.73 5.93
N PHE A 47 -0.75 -15.42 5.20
CA PHE A 47 0.42 -16.29 5.10
C PHE A 47 1.11 -16.49 6.45
N LEU A 48 1.28 -15.42 7.24
CA LEU A 48 1.82 -15.55 8.60
C LEU A 48 0.95 -16.45 9.48
N ASN A 49 -0.39 -16.34 9.37
CA ASN A 49 -1.32 -17.21 10.11
C ASN A 49 -1.30 -18.66 9.62
N LEU A 50 -1.01 -18.92 8.34
CA LEU A 50 -0.79 -20.27 7.81
C LEU A 50 0.49 -20.89 8.39
N LEU A 51 1.58 -20.13 8.53
CA LEU A 51 2.80 -20.58 9.21
C LEU A 51 2.55 -20.94 10.68
N LEU A 52 1.68 -20.18 11.34
CA LEU A 52 1.23 -20.43 12.72
C LEU A 52 0.26 -21.61 12.87
N GLY A 53 -0.17 -22.23 11.74
CA GLY A 53 -1.13 -23.33 11.77
C GLY A 53 -2.56 -22.93 12.16
N LYS A 54 -2.92 -21.63 12.02
CA LYS A 54 -4.28 -21.14 12.39
C LYS A 54 -5.35 -21.45 11.34
N TYR A 55 -4.96 -21.81 10.13
CA TYR A 55 -5.87 -22.11 9.02
C TYR A 55 -5.53 -23.46 8.40
N GLU A 56 -6.56 -24.17 7.94
CA GLU A 56 -6.40 -25.36 7.11
C GLU A 56 -6.06 -24.97 5.67
N TYR A 57 -5.15 -25.69 5.02
CA TYR A 57 -4.69 -25.41 3.66
C TYR A 57 -4.37 -26.70 2.92
N SER A 58 -4.32 -26.62 1.59
CA SER A 58 -3.83 -27.70 0.74
C SER A 58 -2.35 -27.50 0.45
N GLY A 59 -1.59 -28.59 0.38
CA GLY A 59 -0.13 -28.57 0.22
C GLY A 59 0.59 -28.93 1.52
N THR A 60 1.87 -28.53 1.64
CA THR A 60 2.69 -28.87 2.80
C THR A 60 3.59 -27.69 3.19
N ILE A 61 3.59 -27.35 4.48
CA ILE A 61 4.56 -26.46 5.10
C ILE A 61 5.37 -27.33 6.08
N SER A 62 6.69 -27.46 5.85
CA SER A 62 7.58 -28.19 6.73
C SER A 62 8.66 -27.26 7.28
N ALA A 63 8.82 -27.25 8.59
CA ALA A 63 9.83 -26.46 9.30
C ALA A 63 10.37 -27.27 10.46
N THR A 64 11.63 -27.03 10.83
CA THR A 64 12.29 -27.60 12.00
C THR A 64 12.29 -26.63 13.18
N VAL A 65 11.82 -25.41 12.96
CA VAL A 65 11.68 -24.34 13.95
C VAL A 65 10.22 -24.12 14.28
N SER A 66 9.94 -23.58 15.45
CA SER A 66 8.60 -23.10 15.81
C SER A 66 8.48 -21.61 15.49
N PHE A 67 7.26 -21.19 15.15
CA PHE A 67 6.95 -19.82 14.79
C PHE A 67 6.40 -19.04 15.99
N GLU A 68 6.85 -17.80 16.15
CA GLU A 68 6.29 -16.85 17.11
C GLU A 68 5.86 -15.58 16.38
N TYR A 69 4.74 -14.99 16.82
CA TYR A 69 4.13 -13.85 16.13
C TYR A 69 4.18 -12.59 16.98
N PHE A 70 4.55 -11.50 16.34
CA PHE A 70 4.48 -10.15 16.89
C PHE A 70 3.50 -9.30 16.04
N PRO A 71 2.62 -8.51 16.67
CA PRO A 71 2.43 -8.35 18.12
C PRO A 71 1.62 -9.51 18.71
N PHE A 72 2.01 -9.99 19.87
CA PHE A 72 1.20 -10.96 20.60
C PHE A 72 0.14 -10.26 21.47
N HIS A 73 -0.92 -10.99 21.76
CA HIS A 73 -2.00 -10.48 22.61
C HIS A 73 -1.63 -10.59 24.07
N VAL A 74 -1.64 -9.47 24.79
CA VAL A 74 -1.44 -9.43 26.24
C VAL A 74 -2.82 -9.44 26.89
N GLU A 75 -3.16 -10.51 27.63
CA GLU A 75 -4.46 -10.66 28.29
C GLU A 75 -4.60 -9.74 29.50
N HIS A 76 -3.57 -9.68 30.33
CA HIS A 76 -3.54 -8.97 31.61
C HIS A 76 -2.61 -7.75 31.56
N LYS A 77 -3.08 -6.65 30.92
CA LYS A 77 -2.27 -5.42 30.77
C LYS A 77 -2.06 -4.66 32.08
N GLU A 78 -2.88 -4.93 33.09
CA GLU A 78 -2.78 -4.37 34.45
C GLU A 78 -1.61 -4.94 35.24
N ASN A 79 -1.07 -6.11 34.84
CA ASN A 79 0.08 -6.75 35.49
C ASN A 79 1.36 -5.93 35.27
N HIS A 80 2.36 -6.18 36.14
CA HIS A 80 3.68 -5.62 35.92
C HIS A 80 4.28 -6.15 34.61
N THR A 81 5.04 -5.31 33.94
CA THR A 81 5.66 -5.65 32.66
C THR A 81 6.51 -6.90 32.70
N ILE A 82 7.19 -7.15 33.83
CA ILE A 82 7.98 -8.36 34.03
C ILE A 82 7.11 -9.62 34.02
N ASP A 83 5.91 -9.57 34.60
CA ASP A 83 4.97 -10.70 34.63
C ASP A 83 4.46 -10.99 33.21
N VAL A 84 4.19 -9.94 32.43
CA VAL A 84 3.83 -10.08 31.00
C VAL A 84 4.94 -10.74 30.20
N VAL A 85 6.19 -10.42 30.47
CA VAL A 85 7.34 -11.09 29.82
C VAL A 85 7.42 -12.55 30.26
N ALA A 86 7.18 -12.87 31.53
CA ALA A 86 7.17 -14.24 32.06
C ALA A 86 6.03 -15.09 31.45
N ASP A 87 4.88 -14.50 31.13
CA ASP A 87 3.79 -15.18 30.41
C ASP A 87 4.20 -15.59 28.98
N ILE A 88 5.12 -14.83 28.37
CA ILE A 88 5.63 -15.13 27.03
C ILE A 88 6.70 -16.22 27.08
N ASP A 89 7.66 -16.07 27.97
CA ASP A 89 8.78 -16.99 28.16
C ASP A 89 9.01 -17.21 29.67
N PRO A 90 8.42 -18.26 30.28
CA PRO A 90 8.56 -18.52 31.72
C PRO A 90 9.99 -18.82 32.18
N ASP A 91 10.82 -19.29 31.25
CA ASP A 91 12.19 -19.72 31.54
C ASP A 91 13.24 -18.65 31.22
N PHE A 92 12.84 -17.41 30.96
CA PHE A 92 13.78 -16.35 30.60
C PHE A 92 14.74 -16.00 31.74
N GLU A 93 15.98 -15.73 31.38
CA GLU A 93 16.98 -15.23 32.31
C GLU A 93 16.90 -13.70 32.41
N HIS A 94 16.72 -13.16 33.61
CA HIS A 94 16.54 -11.72 33.85
C HIS A 94 17.64 -10.85 33.21
N TRP A 95 18.89 -11.28 33.27
CA TRP A 95 20.02 -10.55 32.69
C TRP A 95 19.94 -10.50 31.13
N GLN A 96 19.38 -11.52 30.49
CA GLN A 96 19.16 -11.51 29.02
C GLN A 96 18.14 -10.49 28.67
N LEU A 97 17.01 -10.41 29.40
CA LEU A 97 15.99 -9.38 29.19
C LEU A 97 16.59 -7.98 29.35
N LEU A 98 17.32 -7.72 30.41
CA LEU A 98 17.97 -6.41 30.64
C LEU A 98 18.93 -6.04 29.52
N ARG A 99 19.69 -7.01 28.99
CA ARG A 99 20.56 -6.80 27.82
C ARG A 99 19.73 -6.39 26.58
N GLU A 100 18.65 -7.09 26.27
CA GLU A 100 17.79 -6.78 25.13
C GLU A 100 17.12 -5.39 25.28
N LEU A 101 16.62 -5.08 26.48
CA LEU A 101 16.05 -3.77 26.78
C LEU A 101 17.09 -2.64 26.66
N SER A 102 18.32 -2.88 27.11
CA SER A 102 19.43 -1.91 26.96
C SER A 102 19.72 -1.59 25.49
N LEU A 103 19.70 -2.60 24.60
CA LEU A 103 19.85 -2.41 23.15
C LEU A 103 18.71 -1.58 22.53
N LEU A 104 17.53 -1.64 23.13
CA LEU A 104 16.34 -0.87 22.74
C LEU A 104 16.19 0.45 23.49
N HIS A 105 17.19 0.85 24.28
CA HIS A 105 17.19 2.06 25.12
C HIS A 105 15.92 2.15 25.99
N VAL A 106 15.54 1.04 26.62
CA VAL A 106 14.43 0.96 27.58
C VAL A 106 15.03 0.81 28.98
N SER A 107 14.59 1.67 29.90
CA SER A 107 15.03 1.62 31.29
C SER A 107 14.48 0.39 32.02
N GLU A 108 15.23 -0.16 32.96
CA GLU A 108 14.81 -1.28 33.82
C GLU A 108 13.54 -0.96 34.61
N ASP A 109 13.32 0.31 35.00
CA ASP A 109 12.13 0.74 35.74
C ASP A 109 10.82 0.36 35.07
N VAL A 110 10.82 0.24 33.74
CA VAL A 110 9.67 -0.17 32.93
C VAL A 110 9.15 -1.54 33.33
N LEU A 111 10.02 -2.45 33.78
CA LEU A 111 9.65 -3.82 34.17
C LEU A 111 8.74 -3.87 35.39
N TYR A 112 8.85 -2.88 36.28
CA TYR A 112 8.10 -2.80 37.54
C TYR A 112 6.86 -1.91 37.46
N ARG A 113 6.54 -1.41 36.25
CA ARG A 113 5.33 -0.64 35.97
C ARG A 113 4.24 -1.52 35.36
N PRO A 114 2.93 -1.24 35.58
CA PRO A 114 1.86 -1.90 34.84
C PRO A 114 2.07 -1.73 33.33
N PHE A 115 1.90 -2.82 32.56
CA PHE A 115 2.14 -2.81 31.12
C PHE A 115 1.26 -1.78 30.41
N GLU A 116 0.02 -1.57 30.84
CA GLU A 116 -0.89 -0.58 30.27
C GLU A 116 -0.44 0.88 30.50
N SER A 117 0.39 1.13 31.51
CA SER A 117 0.94 2.46 31.80
C SER A 117 2.09 2.86 30.88
N LEU A 118 2.61 1.92 30.11
CA LEU A 118 3.69 2.15 29.17
C LEU A 118 3.17 2.86 27.91
N SER A 119 3.99 3.71 27.32
CA SER A 119 3.72 4.23 25.98
C SER A 119 3.69 3.10 24.97
N ASN A 120 2.94 3.26 23.88
CA ASN A 120 2.88 2.26 22.80
C ASN A 120 4.28 1.90 22.25
N GLY A 121 5.21 2.87 22.24
CA GLY A 121 6.59 2.64 21.83
C GLY A 121 7.37 1.77 22.83
N GLU A 122 7.21 2.00 24.14
CA GLU A 122 7.81 1.15 25.18
C GLU A 122 7.21 -0.26 25.14
N GLN A 123 5.89 -0.40 25.01
CA GLN A 123 5.22 -1.70 24.85
C GLN A 123 5.79 -2.49 23.67
N THR A 124 5.92 -1.85 22.51
CA THR A 124 6.51 -2.46 21.30
C THR A 124 7.93 -2.95 21.55
N LYS A 125 8.78 -2.13 22.18
CA LYS A 125 10.18 -2.48 22.48
C LYS A 125 10.29 -3.63 23.47
N VAL A 126 9.49 -3.62 24.54
CA VAL A 126 9.46 -4.71 25.54
C VAL A 126 9.01 -6.02 24.90
N MET A 127 7.94 -5.98 24.10
CA MET A 127 7.45 -7.16 23.39
C MET A 127 8.48 -7.73 22.41
N LEU A 128 9.20 -6.88 21.68
CA LEU A 128 10.29 -7.33 20.79
C LEU A 128 11.42 -7.96 21.60
N ALA A 129 11.85 -7.32 22.69
CA ALA A 129 12.87 -7.87 23.58
C ALA A 129 12.50 -9.27 24.08
N ALA A 130 11.27 -9.45 24.57
CA ALA A 130 10.75 -10.72 25.05
C ALA A 130 10.76 -11.83 23.99
N LEU A 131 10.38 -11.50 22.75
CA LEU A 131 10.38 -12.47 21.65
C LEU A 131 11.78 -12.97 21.29
N PHE A 132 12.79 -12.10 21.34
CA PHE A 132 14.18 -12.48 21.02
C PHE A 132 14.91 -13.19 22.17
N LEU A 133 14.27 -13.40 23.33
CA LEU A 133 14.81 -14.26 24.40
C LEU A 133 14.68 -15.75 24.07
N LYS A 134 13.66 -16.12 23.33
CA LYS A 134 13.35 -17.52 22.99
C LYS A 134 14.33 -18.08 21.96
N GLU A 135 15.00 -19.17 22.31
CA GLU A 135 15.89 -19.90 21.40
C GLU A 135 15.12 -20.79 20.42
N ASN A 136 15.73 -21.10 19.26
CA ASN A 136 15.18 -21.98 18.22
C ASN A 136 13.81 -21.58 17.68
N ARG A 137 13.53 -20.27 17.64
CA ARG A 137 12.29 -19.70 17.10
C ARG A 137 12.57 -18.94 15.82
N PHE A 138 11.59 -18.95 14.95
CA PHE A 138 11.56 -18.10 13.76
C PHE A 138 10.45 -17.05 13.93
N LEU A 139 10.81 -15.78 13.95
CA LEU A 139 9.89 -14.71 14.32
C LEU A 139 9.09 -14.19 13.12
N LEU A 140 7.81 -14.00 13.31
CA LEU A 140 6.89 -13.40 12.37
C LEU A 140 6.50 -12.02 12.90
N ILE A 141 7.17 -10.97 12.42
CA ILE A 141 7.03 -9.61 12.93
C ILE A 141 6.14 -8.83 11.97
N ASP A 142 4.92 -8.49 12.41
CA ASP A 142 3.93 -7.78 11.61
C ASP A 142 3.78 -6.34 12.09
N GLU A 143 4.21 -5.37 11.28
CA GLU A 143 4.11 -3.93 11.47
C GLU A 143 4.65 -3.41 12.83
N PRO A 144 5.91 -3.66 13.20
CA PRO A 144 6.47 -3.21 14.48
C PRO A 144 6.66 -1.68 14.52
N THR A 145 6.60 -1.01 13.39
CA THR A 145 6.77 0.45 13.25
C THR A 145 5.53 1.26 13.56
N ASN A 146 4.37 0.61 13.74
CA ASN A 146 3.15 1.29 14.11
C ASN A 146 3.32 1.96 15.48
N HIS A 147 2.89 3.22 15.59
CA HIS A 147 2.99 4.04 16.81
C HIS A 147 4.40 4.43 17.25
N LEU A 148 5.45 4.12 16.47
CA LEU A 148 6.81 4.56 16.73
C LEU A 148 7.09 5.89 16.00
N ASP A 149 7.71 6.84 16.72
CA ASP A 149 8.27 8.04 16.11
C ASP A 149 9.57 7.72 15.33
N LEU A 150 10.11 8.71 14.61
CA LEU A 150 11.29 8.51 13.76
C LEU A 150 12.51 7.98 14.53
N HIS A 151 12.70 8.47 15.79
CA HIS A 151 13.84 8.03 16.60
C HIS A 151 13.68 6.58 17.04
N ALA A 152 12.50 6.22 17.54
CA ALA A 152 12.20 4.84 17.95
C ALA A 152 12.24 3.85 16.76
N ARG A 153 11.78 4.24 15.58
CA ARG A 153 11.88 3.43 14.36
C ARG A 153 13.35 3.11 14.02
N LYS A 154 14.21 4.13 14.03
CA LYS A 154 15.62 3.92 13.78
C LYS A 154 16.25 2.97 14.78
N LEU A 155 15.98 3.15 16.08
CA LEU A 155 16.51 2.30 17.14
C LEU A 155 16.06 0.84 16.98
N VAL A 156 14.77 0.60 16.72
CA VAL A 156 14.24 -0.76 16.49
C VAL A 156 14.81 -1.37 15.20
N SER A 157 15.01 -0.58 14.16
CA SER A 157 15.66 -1.02 12.93
C SER A 157 17.11 -1.46 13.16
N ASP A 158 17.89 -0.66 13.90
CA ASP A 158 19.28 -0.98 14.26
C ASP A 158 19.37 -2.22 15.16
N TYR A 159 18.38 -2.40 16.04
CA TYR A 159 18.22 -3.60 16.86
C TYR A 159 17.95 -4.84 16.01
N LEU A 160 16.95 -4.80 15.12
CA LEU A 160 16.62 -5.92 14.24
C LEU A 160 17.77 -6.27 13.29
N ASN A 161 18.54 -5.27 12.86
CA ASN A 161 19.71 -5.51 12.02
C ASN A 161 20.78 -6.40 12.70
N GLN A 162 20.82 -6.43 14.02
CA GLN A 162 21.71 -7.30 14.79
C GLN A 162 21.16 -8.72 15.00
N LYS A 163 19.91 -8.96 14.64
CA LYS A 163 19.22 -10.25 14.81
C LYS A 163 19.16 -11.01 13.47
N SER A 164 18.74 -12.26 13.52
CA SER A 164 18.52 -13.13 12.36
C SER A 164 17.31 -14.03 12.57
N GLY A 165 16.83 -14.66 11.50
CA GLY A 165 15.77 -15.64 11.60
C GLY A 165 14.38 -15.05 11.81
N PHE A 166 13.97 -14.12 10.94
CA PHE A 166 12.64 -13.54 11.01
C PHE A 166 12.04 -13.19 9.64
N ILE A 167 10.71 -13.13 9.61
CA ILE A 167 9.95 -12.44 8.56
C ILE A 167 9.45 -11.11 9.14
N LEU A 168 9.70 -10.02 8.44
CA LEU A 168 9.30 -8.67 8.80
C LEU A 168 8.30 -8.11 7.78
N VAL A 169 7.08 -7.88 8.20
CA VAL A 169 6.11 -7.08 7.44
C VAL A 169 6.24 -5.65 7.91
N SER A 170 6.55 -4.74 7.01
CA SER A 170 6.55 -3.31 7.28
C SER A 170 6.25 -2.52 6.01
N HIS A 171 5.66 -1.35 6.20
CA HIS A 171 5.39 -0.38 5.14
C HIS A 171 6.41 0.77 5.10
N ASP A 172 7.42 0.73 5.97
CA ASP A 172 8.50 1.71 6.04
C ASP A 172 9.73 1.22 5.24
N ARG A 173 10.04 1.91 4.14
CA ARG A 173 11.14 1.54 3.23
C ARG A 173 12.51 1.61 3.90
N ALA A 174 12.78 2.72 4.59
CA ALA A 174 14.07 2.93 5.26
C ALA A 174 14.29 1.88 6.37
N PHE A 175 13.21 1.51 7.05
CA PHE A 175 13.22 0.46 8.06
C PHE A 175 13.56 -0.92 7.44
N LEU A 176 12.90 -1.27 6.32
CA LEU A 176 13.19 -2.52 5.60
C LEU A 176 14.61 -2.53 5.06
N ASP A 177 15.07 -1.44 4.42
CA ASP A 177 16.43 -1.38 3.85
C ASP A 177 17.53 -1.60 4.86
N ASN A 178 17.33 -1.15 6.09
CA ASN A 178 18.32 -1.28 7.15
C ASN A 178 18.38 -2.68 7.76
N CYS A 179 17.26 -3.42 7.81
CA CYS A 179 17.20 -4.65 8.62
C CYS A 179 16.93 -5.93 7.84
N VAL A 180 16.72 -5.89 6.50
CA VAL A 180 16.46 -7.10 5.72
C VAL A 180 17.57 -7.39 4.71
N ASP A 181 17.81 -8.67 4.42
CA ASP A 181 18.78 -9.16 3.44
C ASP A 181 18.14 -9.97 2.30
N HIS A 182 16.86 -10.30 2.44
CA HIS A 182 16.03 -10.95 1.42
C HIS A 182 14.64 -10.33 1.44
N VAL A 183 14.00 -10.24 0.28
CA VAL A 183 12.63 -9.77 0.13
C VAL A 183 11.75 -10.89 -0.40
N LEU A 184 10.69 -11.19 0.33
CA LEU A 184 9.60 -12.05 -0.06
C LEU A 184 8.45 -11.16 -0.54
N SER A 185 8.05 -11.29 -1.80
CA SER A 185 6.99 -10.47 -2.39
C SER A 185 5.80 -11.32 -2.79
N ILE A 186 4.59 -10.87 -2.44
CA ILE A 186 3.35 -11.44 -2.96
C ILE A 186 2.92 -10.63 -4.18
N ASN A 187 2.95 -11.27 -5.35
CA ASN A 187 2.27 -10.83 -6.56
C ASN A 187 0.81 -11.31 -6.52
N LYS A 188 0.04 -11.15 -7.61
CA LYS A 188 -1.40 -11.52 -7.61
C LYS A 188 -1.67 -12.96 -7.15
N THR A 189 -0.83 -13.92 -7.51
CA THR A 189 -1.02 -15.35 -7.23
C THR A 189 0.28 -16.07 -6.89
N ASN A 190 1.43 -15.40 -7.01
CA ASN A 190 2.75 -15.99 -6.84
C ASN A 190 3.52 -15.31 -5.72
N ILE A 191 4.36 -16.07 -5.04
CA ILE A 191 5.32 -15.57 -4.04
C ILE A 191 6.71 -15.75 -4.63
N GLU A 192 7.48 -14.66 -4.60
CA GLU A 192 8.86 -14.63 -5.09
C GLU A 192 9.79 -14.20 -3.97
N ILE A 193 10.97 -14.82 -3.91
CA ILE A 193 12.02 -14.45 -2.97
C ILE A 193 13.21 -13.94 -3.77
N GLN A 194 13.71 -12.77 -3.38
CA GLN A 194 14.87 -12.15 -3.98
C GLN A 194 15.88 -11.80 -2.89
N LYS A 195 17.16 -12.05 -3.15
CA LYS A 195 18.26 -11.61 -2.30
C LYS A 195 18.51 -10.12 -2.51
N GLY A 196 18.74 -9.41 -1.44
CA GLY A 196 18.96 -7.97 -1.40
C GLY A 196 18.01 -7.28 -0.40
N ASN A 197 18.19 -5.99 -0.22
CA ASN A 197 17.29 -5.17 0.59
C ASN A 197 16.03 -4.74 -0.20
N PHE A 198 15.17 -3.92 0.40
CA PHE A 198 13.95 -3.47 -0.26
C PHE A 198 14.24 -2.60 -1.50
N SER A 199 15.23 -1.71 -1.45
CA SER A 199 15.62 -0.85 -2.57
C SER A 199 16.14 -1.67 -3.76
N ASP A 200 16.98 -2.68 -3.53
CA ASP A 200 17.46 -3.60 -4.57
C ASP A 200 16.29 -4.34 -5.25
N TRP A 201 15.35 -4.83 -4.43
CA TRP A 201 14.15 -5.51 -4.92
C TRP A 201 13.28 -4.56 -5.74
N TRP A 202 13.11 -3.32 -5.27
CA TRP A 202 12.26 -2.34 -5.95
C TRP A 202 12.84 -1.95 -7.32
N GLU A 203 14.14 -1.67 -7.41
CA GLU A 203 14.79 -1.36 -8.68
C GLU A 203 14.65 -2.52 -9.69
N ASN A 204 14.81 -3.76 -9.24
CA ASN A 204 14.64 -4.91 -10.09
C ASN A 204 13.18 -5.05 -10.56
N LYS A 205 12.22 -4.86 -9.66
CA LYS A 205 10.79 -4.86 -9.97
C LYS A 205 10.45 -3.77 -10.98
N GLU A 206 10.92 -2.56 -10.80
CA GLU A 206 10.67 -1.44 -11.70
C GLU A 206 11.24 -1.71 -13.11
N ARG A 207 12.44 -2.26 -13.20
CA ARG A 207 13.04 -2.69 -14.47
C ARG A 207 12.21 -3.78 -15.15
N GLN A 208 11.73 -4.75 -14.38
CA GLN A 208 10.87 -5.82 -14.89
C GLN A 208 9.53 -5.28 -15.37
N ASP A 209 8.86 -4.44 -14.56
CA ASP A 209 7.57 -3.82 -14.89
C ASP A 209 7.69 -2.96 -16.17
N ASN A 210 8.76 -2.17 -16.31
CA ASN A 210 9.05 -1.39 -17.52
C ASN A 210 9.27 -2.27 -18.75
N PHE A 211 9.99 -3.38 -18.61
CA PHE A 211 10.18 -4.34 -19.68
C PHE A 211 8.86 -5.00 -20.10
N GLU A 212 8.07 -5.46 -19.14
CA GLU A 212 6.76 -6.06 -19.37
C GLU A 212 5.76 -5.06 -19.99
N MET A 213 5.78 -3.80 -19.57
CA MET A 213 4.98 -2.74 -20.21
C MET A 213 5.36 -2.55 -21.67
N ALA A 214 6.66 -2.49 -21.98
CA ALA A 214 7.14 -2.35 -23.35
C ALA A 214 6.77 -3.58 -24.23
N GLU A 215 6.80 -4.79 -23.67
CA GLU A 215 6.29 -5.99 -24.35
C GLU A 215 4.78 -5.94 -24.55
N ASN A 216 4.03 -5.54 -23.52
CA ASN A 216 2.58 -5.40 -23.61
C ASN A 216 2.16 -4.38 -24.67
N ASP A 217 2.86 -3.26 -24.80
CA ASP A 217 2.58 -2.27 -25.84
C ASP A 217 2.85 -2.83 -27.24
N LYS A 218 3.90 -3.64 -27.42
CA LYS A 218 4.13 -4.36 -28.68
C LYS A 218 3.01 -5.35 -28.95
N LEU A 219 2.64 -6.15 -27.94
CA LEU A 219 1.55 -7.14 -28.06
C LEU A 219 0.21 -6.47 -28.36
N ARG A 220 -0.13 -5.34 -27.72
CA ARG A 220 -1.35 -4.56 -28.01
C ARG A 220 -1.36 -4.03 -29.45
N LYS A 221 -0.23 -3.52 -29.93
CA LYS A 221 -0.08 -3.07 -31.32
C LYS A 221 -0.28 -4.23 -32.29
N ASP A 222 0.30 -5.39 -32.00
CA ASP A 222 0.16 -6.59 -32.81
C ASP A 222 -1.27 -7.15 -32.79
N ILE A 223 -1.93 -7.20 -31.63
CA ILE A 223 -3.33 -7.58 -31.47
C ILE A 223 -4.22 -6.66 -32.30
N LYS A 224 -4.01 -5.34 -32.21
CA LYS A 224 -4.74 -4.35 -33.01
C LYS A 224 -4.55 -4.57 -34.49
N ARG A 225 -3.30 -4.77 -34.95
CA ARG A 225 -2.97 -5.06 -36.35
C ARG A 225 -3.61 -6.35 -36.85
N LEU A 226 -3.61 -7.42 -36.07
CA LEU A 226 -4.26 -8.69 -36.37
C LEU A 226 -5.77 -8.54 -36.44
N SER A 227 -6.38 -7.82 -35.51
CA SER A 227 -7.81 -7.53 -35.46
C SER A 227 -8.27 -6.71 -36.69
N GLU A 228 -7.50 -5.68 -37.09
CA GLU A 228 -7.76 -4.91 -38.29
C GLU A 228 -7.62 -5.73 -39.57
N ALA A 229 -6.61 -6.61 -39.63
CA ALA A 229 -6.43 -7.52 -40.75
C ALA A 229 -7.59 -8.54 -40.87
N SER A 230 -8.06 -9.05 -39.71
CA SER A 230 -9.25 -9.93 -39.67
C SER A 230 -10.50 -9.23 -40.19
N LYS A 231 -10.77 -7.98 -39.73
CA LYS A 231 -11.89 -7.17 -40.23
C LYS A 231 -11.81 -6.91 -41.73
N ARG A 232 -10.63 -6.62 -42.30
CA ARG A 232 -10.45 -6.44 -43.74
C ARG A 232 -10.73 -7.71 -44.53
N THR A 233 -10.26 -8.86 -44.02
CA THR A 233 -10.46 -10.16 -44.71
C THR A 233 -11.92 -10.58 -44.67
N SER A 234 -12.67 -10.29 -43.59
CA SER A 234 -14.10 -10.50 -43.46
C SER A 234 -14.89 -9.56 -44.44
N GLY A 235 -14.48 -8.29 -44.54
CA GLY A 235 -15.07 -7.32 -45.49
C GLY A 235 -14.93 -7.78 -46.97
N TRP A 236 -13.78 -8.29 -47.36
CA TRP A 236 -13.58 -8.79 -48.71
C TRP A 236 -14.45 -10.02 -49.05
N SER A 237 -14.65 -10.90 -48.10
CA SER A 237 -15.54 -12.05 -48.24
C SER A 237 -16.99 -11.59 -48.52
N HIS A 238 -17.44 -10.54 -47.82
CA HIS A 238 -18.78 -9.95 -47.97
C HIS A 238 -18.96 -9.21 -49.31
N GLU A 239 -17.93 -8.51 -49.81
CA GLU A 239 -17.96 -7.85 -51.12
C GLU A 239 -18.00 -8.83 -52.26
N VAL A 240 -17.24 -9.93 -52.19
CA VAL A 240 -17.28 -10.99 -53.21
C VAL A 240 -18.65 -11.68 -53.24
N GLU A 241 -19.34 -11.79 -52.09
CA GLU A 241 -20.69 -12.30 -52.02
C GLU A 241 -21.74 -11.33 -52.62
N LYS A 242 -21.56 -10.01 -52.42
CA LYS A 242 -22.40 -8.96 -53.08
C LYS A 242 -22.25 -8.96 -54.60
N THR A 243 -21.07 -9.24 -55.15
CA THR A 243 -20.89 -9.32 -56.63
C THR A 243 -21.63 -10.49 -57.24
N LYS A 244 -22.09 -11.48 -56.46
CA LYS A 244 -22.96 -12.58 -56.92
C LYS A 244 -24.35 -12.10 -57.34
N ASN A 245 -24.82 -10.98 -56.81
CA ASN A 245 -26.17 -10.42 -57.03
C ASN A 245 -26.18 -9.08 -57.78
N GLY A 246 -25.07 -8.57 -58.25
CA GLY A 246 -24.95 -7.25 -58.90
C GLY A 246 -24.28 -7.33 -60.27
N THR A 247 -24.96 -7.04 -61.25
CA THR A 247 -24.92 -6.09 -62.36
C THR A 247 -25.42 -6.69 -63.69
N ARG A 248 -26.58 -6.23 -64.11
CA ARG A 248 -27.15 -6.38 -65.43
C ARG A 248 -26.57 -5.33 -66.38
N ASN A 249 -25.34 -5.37 -66.80
CA ASN A 249 -24.86 -4.40 -67.79
C ASN A 249 -23.76 -4.90 -68.74
N SER A 250 -23.62 -6.18 -68.93
CA SER A 250 -22.88 -6.74 -70.06
C SER A 250 -23.50 -8.08 -70.47
N GLY A 251 -23.87 -8.21 -71.69
CA GLY A 251 -24.68 -9.29 -72.29
C GLY A 251 -24.06 -10.71 -72.25
N SER A 252 -23.17 -11.03 -71.35
CA SER A 252 -22.63 -12.34 -71.06
C SER A 252 -23.30 -12.98 -69.86
N LYS A 253 -23.82 -14.20 -70.00
CA LYS A 253 -24.31 -14.99 -68.87
C LYS A 253 -23.18 -15.23 -67.89
N VAL A 254 -23.27 -14.58 -66.75
CA VAL A 254 -22.34 -14.79 -65.61
C VAL A 254 -22.48 -16.24 -65.14
N ASP A 255 -21.40 -17.00 -65.17
CA ASP A 255 -21.36 -18.37 -64.61
C ASP A 255 -21.43 -18.31 -63.06
N LYS A 256 -22.67 -18.40 -62.58
CA LYS A 256 -23.00 -18.37 -61.14
C LYS A 256 -22.34 -19.50 -60.37
N GLY A 257 -22.02 -20.64 -61.06
CA GLY A 257 -21.35 -21.77 -60.45
C GLY A 257 -19.88 -21.49 -60.16
N TYR A 258 -19.17 -20.87 -61.09
CA TYR A 258 -17.77 -20.49 -60.96
C TYR A 258 -17.57 -19.42 -59.84
N ILE A 259 -18.42 -18.39 -59.83
CA ILE A 259 -18.36 -17.32 -58.82
C ILE A 259 -18.71 -17.89 -57.44
N GLY A 260 -19.70 -18.78 -57.34
CA GLY A 260 -20.07 -19.48 -56.12
C GLY A 260 -18.94 -20.31 -55.55
N HIS A 261 -18.24 -21.07 -56.44
CA HIS A 261 -17.08 -21.88 -56.02
C HIS A 261 -15.90 -21.03 -55.56
N LYS A 262 -15.62 -19.92 -56.27
CA LYS A 262 -14.56 -18.95 -55.89
C LYS A 262 -14.87 -18.24 -54.55
N ALA A 263 -16.12 -17.84 -54.34
CA ALA A 263 -16.58 -17.24 -53.07
C ALA A 263 -16.49 -18.24 -51.91
N ALA A 264 -16.90 -19.51 -52.10
CA ALA A 264 -16.78 -20.57 -51.10
C ALA A 264 -15.33 -20.86 -50.71
N LYS A 265 -14.43 -20.91 -51.73
CA LYS A 265 -12.97 -21.11 -51.48
C LYS A 265 -12.35 -19.92 -50.72
N MET A 266 -12.75 -18.67 -51.04
CA MET A 266 -12.31 -17.47 -50.31
C MET A 266 -12.86 -17.46 -48.92
N MET A 267 -14.12 -17.80 -48.68
CA MET A 267 -14.75 -17.88 -47.36
C MET A 267 -14.09 -18.95 -46.46
N LYS A 268 -13.76 -20.11 -47.04
CA LYS A 268 -13.02 -21.16 -46.31
C LYS A 268 -11.62 -20.69 -45.91
N ARG A 269 -10.96 -19.92 -46.78
CA ARG A 269 -9.65 -19.30 -46.50
C ARG A 269 -9.72 -18.20 -45.46
N SER A 270 -10.75 -17.34 -45.52
CA SER A 270 -11.03 -16.30 -44.52
C SER A 270 -11.26 -16.90 -43.14
N LYS A 271 -12.16 -17.89 -43.03
CA LYS A 271 -12.41 -18.58 -41.74
C LYS A 271 -11.17 -19.23 -41.14
N SER A 272 -10.30 -19.81 -41.98
CA SER A 272 -9.04 -20.40 -41.52
C SER A 272 -8.06 -19.33 -41.00
N ILE A 273 -8.02 -18.16 -41.65
CA ILE A 273 -7.20 -17.04 -41.23
C ILE A 273 -7.77 -16.44 -39.95
N GLU A 274 -9.08 -16.22 -39.84
CA GLU A 274 -9.78 -15.73 -38.64
C GLU A 274 -9.51 -16.65 -37.45
N LYS A 275 -9.60 -17.99 -37.62
CA LYS A 275 -9.34 -18.94 -36.54
C LYS A 275 -7.90 -18.85 -36.04
N ARG A 276 -6.92 -18.73 -36.97
CA ARG A 276 -5.49 -18.57 -36.60
C ARG A 276 -5.23 -17.26 -35.91
N GLN A 277 -5.88 -16.17 -36.36
CA GLN A 277 -5.76 -14.86 -35.76
C GLN A 277 -6.40 -14.82 -34.38
N GLN A 278 -7.57 -15.45 -34.22
CA GLN A 278 -8.25 -15.54 -32.91
C GLN A 278 -7.41 -16.34 -31.90
N SER A 279 -6.84 -17.48 -32.29
CA SER A 279 -5.93 -18.25 -31.45
C SER A 279 -4.69 -17.42 -31.03
N ALA A 280 -4.10 -16.71 -32.01
CA ALA A 280 -2.95 -15.83 -31.74
C ALA A 280 -3.30 -14.63 -30.82
N ILE A 281 -4.53 -14.12 -30.93
CA ILE A 281 -5.04 -13.06 -30.05
C ILE A 281 -5.24 -13.60 -28.61
N GLU A 282 -5.84 -14.79 -28.50
CA GLU A 282 -6.06 -15.46 -27.21
C GLU A 282 -4.73 -15.79 -26.51
N GLU A 283 -3.78 -16.36 -27.25
CA GLU A 283 -2.44 -16.68 -26.74
C GLU A 283 -1.69 -15.42 -26.26
N ARG A 284 -1.73 -14.34 -27.04
CA ARG A 284 -1.12 -13.07 -26.66
C ARG A 284 -1.87 -12.33 -25.54
N SER A 285 -3.20 -12.47 -25.47
CA SER A 285 -3.99 -11.88 -24.39
C SER A 285 -3.73 -12.53 -23.02
N GLN A 286 -3.32 -13.81 -23.03
CA GLN A 286 -2.92 -14.51 -21.80
C GLN A 286 -1.58 -13.99 -21.25
N LEU A 287 -0.68 -13.54 -22.12
CA LEU A 287 0.59 -12.93 -21.72
C LEU A 287 0.42 -11.54 -21.08
N LEU A 288 -0.69 -10.84 -21.37
CA LEU A 288 -0.98 -9.50 -20.82
C LEU A 288 -1.42 -9.50 -19.35
N LYS A 289 -1.59 -10.64 -18.70
CA LYS A 289 -2.25 -10.75 -17.38
C LYS A 289 -1.39 -10.34 -16.16
N ASN A 290 -0.10 -10.16 -16.31
CA ASN A 290 0.81 -10.05 -15.15
C ASN A 290 1.31 -8.64 -14.83
N VAL A 291 1.03 -7.64 -15.65
CA VAL A 291 1.51 -6.28 -15.35
C VAL A 291 0.56 -5.59 -14.40
N GLU A 292 1.00 -5.30 -13.21
CA GLU A 292 0.35 -4.33 -12.33
C GLU A 292 0.51 -2.95 -12.98
N SER A 293 -0.51 -2.47 -13.70
CA SER A 293 -0.48 -1.13 -14.26
C SER A 293 -0.46 -0.10 -13.12
N SER A 294 0.67 0.53 -12.90
CA SER A 294 0.77 1.73 -12.10
C SER A 294 0.21 2.91 -12.92
N GLU A 295 -1.10 2.98 -13.06
CA GLU A 295 -1.69 4.17 -13.64
C GLU A 295 -1.51 5.33 -12.66
N SER A 296 -1.05 6.49 -13.13
CA SER A 296 -0.85 7.67 -12.31
C SER A 296 -2.16 8.15 -11.67
N LEU A 297 -2.13 8.47 -10.38
CA LEU A 297 -3.23 9.09 -9.65
C LEU A 297 -3.55 10.47 -10.27
N LYS A 298 -4.70 11.03 -9.93
CA LYS A 298 -5.10 12.36 -10.38
C LYS A 298 -5.47 13.22 -9.19
N ILE A 299 -5.06 14.50 -9.22
CA ILE A 299 -5.36 15.48 -8.19
C ILE A 299 -6.14 16.65 -8.79
N SER A 300 -7.13 17.17 -8.04
CA SER A 300 -7.89 18.36 -8.39
C SER A 300 -7.45 19.53 -7.52
N GLN A 301 -6.56 20.37 -8.04
CA GLN A 301 -6.07 21.54 -7.33
C GLN A 301 -6.59 22.84 -7.95
N ILE A 302 -6.82 23.85 -7.11
CA ILE A 302 -7.12 25.22 -7.54
C ILE A 302 -6.11 26.19 -6.92
N SER A 303 -5.72 27.20 -7.71
CA SER A 303 -4.80 28.24 -7.23
C SER A 303 -5.53 29.23 -6.33
N TYR A 304 -4.87 29.66 -5.26
CA TYR A 304 -5.35 30.73 -4.40
C TYR A 304 -4.93 32.09 -4.97
N HIS A 305 -5.69 33.16 -4.71
CA HIS A 305 -5.43 34.49 -5.25
C HIS A 305 -4.25 35.24 -4.59
N LYS A 306 -3.77 34.74 -3.44
CA LYS A 306 -2.60 35.27 -2.73
C LYS A 306 -1.52 34.20 -2.63
N GLN A 307 -0.25 34.61 -2.50
CA GLN A 307 0.87 33.69 -2.30
C GLN A 307 0.80 33.02 -0.93
N GLN A 308 0.51 33.78 0.13
CA GLN A 308 0.42 33.28 1.51
C GLN A 308 -0.99 32.77 1.81
N LEU A 309 -1.09 31.52 2.24
CA LEU A 309 -2.35 30.86 2.58
C LEU A 309 -2.64 30.89 4.08
N VAL A 310 -1.62 30.57 4.90
CA VAL A 310 -1.72 30.49 6.35
C VAL A 310 -0.46 31.07 6.96
N GLU A 311 -0.60 31.75 8.10
CA GLU A 311 0.51 32.29 8.89
C GLU A 311 0.30 32.02 10.37
N PHE A 312 1.29 31.41 11.00
CA PHE A 312 1.40 31.25 12.44
C PHE A 312 2.45 32.22 12.96
N ASP A 313 2.11 33.03 13.95
CA ASP A 313 3.03 33.94 14.65
C ASP A 313 2.91 33.67 16.13
N ARG A 314 3.95 33.04 16.70
CA ARG A 314 4.08 32.66 18.12
C ARG A 314 2.84 31.96 18.68
N VAL A 315 2.34 30.99 17.93
CA VAL A 315 1.16 30.23 18.36
C VAL A 315 1.59 29.18 19.39
N SER A 316 0.91 29.18 20.52
CA SER A 316 1.03 28.16 21.58
C SER A 316 -0.33 27.53 21.85
N ILE A 317 -0.38 26.20 21.98
CA ILE A 317 -1.60 25.45 22.24
C ILE A 317 -1.52 24.79 23.60
N GLN A 318 -2.60 24.98 24.42
CA GLN A 318 -2.71 24.44 25.77
C GLN A 318 -4.05 23.76 25.98
N TYR A 319 -4.03 22.55 26.55
CA TYR A 319 -5.23 21.84 27.01
C TYR A 319 -5.27 21.78 28.53
N GLY A 320 -6.10 22.64 29.14
CA GLY A 320 -6.11 22.80 30.58
C GLY A 320 -4.76 23.33 31.10
N GLU A 321 -4.10 22.56 31.97
CA GLU A 321 -2.75 22.87 32.48
C GLU A 321 -1.61 22.35 31.62
N ARG A 322 -1.91 21.53 30.63
CA ARG A 322 -0.89 20.90 29.75
C ARG A 322 -0.63 21.76 28.52
N GLU A 323 0.55 22.35 28.46
CA GLU A 323 1.08 22.97 27.25
C GLU A 323 1.52 21.86 26.26
N VAL A 324 1.05 21.94 25.00
CA VAL A 324 1.28 20.92 23.99
C VAL A 324 2.28 21.38 22.93
N CYS A 325 2.25 22.65 22.55
CA CYS A 325 3.29 23.26 21.73
C CYS A 325 3.41 24.76 22.08
N ARG A 326 4.61 25.32 21.87
CA ARG A 326 4.96 26.67 22.27
C ARG A 326 5.65 27.47 21.19
N ASP A 327 5.27 28.76 21.07
CA ASP A 327 5.91 29.77 20.22
C ASP A 327 6.13 29.33 18.75
N VAL A 328 5.19 28.58 18.18
CA VAL A 328 5.29 28.07 16.81
C VAL A 328 5.05 29.21 15.83
N SER A 329 6.03 29.43 14.92
CA SER A 329 5.94 30.46 13.89
C SER A 329 6.40 29.93 12.54
N PHE A 330 5.50 29.91 11.55
CA PHE A 330 5.78 29.56 10.15
C PHE A 330 4.67 30.06 9.24
N SER A 331 4.93 30.09 7.93
CA SER A 331 3.93 30.41 6.92
C SER A 331 3.82 29.30 5.87
N VAL A 332 2.60 29.12 5.39
CA VAL A 332 2.29 28.23 4.25
C VAL A 332 2.03 29.09 3.02
N GLU A 333 2.84 28.92 2.02
CA GLU A 333 2.73 29.61 0.73
C GLU A 333 2.23 28.66 -0.36
N GLN A 334 1.72 29.21 -1.45
CA GLN A 334 1.25 28.43 -2.58
C GLN A 334 2.41 27.62 -3.21
N GLY A 335 2.21 26.31 -3.35
CA GLY A 335 3.21 25.37 -3.85
C GLY A 335 4.12 24.79 -2.75
N ASP A 336 4.00 25.25 -1.51
CA ASP A 336 4.75 24.66 -0.40
C ASP A 336 4.28 23.24 -0.08
N ARG A 337 5.25 22.38 0.21
CA ARG A 337 5.03 21.05 0.78
C ARG A 337 5.76 21.01 2.13
N ILE A 338 4.99 21.28 3.19
CA ILE A 338 5.52 21.45 4.55
C ILE A 338 5.26 20.21 5.37
N VAL A 339 6.30 19.65 5.98
CA VAL A 339 6.18 18.60 7.00
C VAL A 339 6.31 19.20 8.41
N LEU A 340 5.38 18.86 9.31
CA LEU A 340 5.52 19.10 10.74
C LEU A 340 6.22 17.91 11.38
N SER A 341 7.41 18.13 11.94
CA SER A 341 8.23 17.13 12.62
C SER A 341 8.27 17.41 14.12
N GLY A 342 8.45 16.37 14.93
CA GLY A 342 8.54 16.46 16.40
C GLY A 342 8.16 15.14 17.05
N SER A 343 8.40 15.02 18.36
CA SER A 343 8.05 13.84 19.16
C SER A 343 6.55 13.57 19.21
N ASN A 344 6.17 12.36 19.63
CA ASN A 344 4.75 12.06 19.86
C ASN A 344 4.20 12.91 21.01
N GLY A 345 3.08 13.57 20.76
CA GLY A 345 2.46 14.49 21.74
C GLY A 345 2.92 15.94 21.65
N SER A 346 3.83 16.31 20.74
CA SER A 346 4.32 17.70 20.54
C SER A 346 3.32 18.65 19.85
N GLY A 347 2.06 18.25 19.68
CA GLY A 347 0.99 19.13 19.18
C GLY A 347 0.83 19.21 17.67
N LYS A 348 1.49 18.35 16.89
CA LYS A 348 1.38 18.31 15.42
C LYS A 348 -0.07 18.27 14.94
N SER A 349 -0.82 17.28 15.37
CA SER A 349 -2.24 17.11 15.00
C SER A 349 -3.12 18.27 15.50
N SER A 350 -2.80 18.87 16.66
CA SER A 350 -3.53 20.03 17.19
C SER A 350 -3.36 21.26 16.30
N LEU A 351 -2.15 21.51 15.77
CA LEU A 351 -1.90 22.57 14.80
C LEU A 351 -2.66 22.35 13.49
N LEU A 352 -2.68 21.10 12.98
CA LEU A 352 -3.43 20.77 11.76
C LEU A 352 -4.94 20.98 11.94
N LYS A 353 -5.49 20.56 13.08
CA LYS A 353 -6.90 20.74 13.43
C LYS A 353 -7.28 22.22 13.60
N LEU A 354 -6.38 23.00 14.19
CA LEU A 354 -6.57 24.45 14.35
C LEU A 354 -6.72 25.17 13.00
N ILE A 355 -5.90 24.79 11.98
CA ILE A 355 -6.04 25.31 10.61
C ILE A 355 -7.37 24.88 9.98
N CYS A 356 -7.84 23.69 10.30
CA CYS A 356 -9.12 23.16 9.78
C CYS A 356 -10.34 23.78 10.46
N GLY A 357 -10.14 24.69 11.45
CA GLY A 357 -11.21 25.42 12.10
C GLY A 357 -11.80 24.72 13.33
N GLU A 358 -11.11 23.72 13.89
CA GLU A 358 -11.51 23.17 15.19
C GLU A 358 -11.26 24.21 16.31
N GLU A 359 -12.20 24.31 17.25
CA GLU A 359 -12.12 25.23 18.40
C GLU A 359 -11.12 24.71 19.44
N ILE A 360 -9.85 25.02 19.25
CA ILE A 360 -8.76 24.66 20.15
C ILE A 360 -8.26 25.93 20.83
N PRO A 361 -8.12 25.97 22.18
CA PRO A 361 -7.55 27.11 22.88
C PRO A 361 -6.09 27.33 22.45
N TYR A 362 -5.77 28.55 22.01
CA TYR A 362 -4.41 28.92 21.64
C TYR A 362 -4.11 30.39 22.01
N SER A 363 -2.84 30.69 22.12
CA SER A 363 -2.31 32.05 22.20
C SER A 363 -1.46 32.37 20.98
N GLY A 364 -1.13 33.62 20.75
CA GLY A 364 -0.44 34.08 19.56
C GLY A 364 -1.40 34.51 18.44
N THR A 365 -0.92 34.55 17.22
CA THR A 365 -1.71 34.99 16.06
C THR A 365 -1.74 33.92 14.98
N LEU A 366 -2.95 33.50 14.58
CA LEU A 366 -3.18 32.64 13.42
C LEU A 366 -3.95 33.45 12.37
N ARG A 367 -3.38 33.56 11.17
CA ARG A 367 -4.04 34.17 10.01
C ARG A 367 -4.28 33.14 8.94
N ILE A 368 -5.55 32.95 8.60
CA ILE A 368 -5.97 32.05 7.51
C ILE A 368 -6.53 32.89 6.37
N GLY A 369 -6.14 32.58 5.15
CA GLY A 369 -6.63 33.27 3.96
C GLY A 369 -8.15 33.23 3.84
N SER A 370 -8.76 34.35 3.46
CA SER A 370 -10.22 34.45 3.30
C SER A 370 -10.72 33.50 2.22
N GLN A 371 -11.77 32.72 2.49
CA GLN A 371 -12.34 31.73 1.58
C GLN A 371 -11.33 30.63 1.16
N LEU A 372 -10.31 30.37 1.99
CA LEU A 372 -9.39 29.28 1.77
C LEU A 372 -10.14 27.95 1.87
N LYS A 373 -10.08 27.14 0.80
CA LYS A 373 -10.63 25.79 0.80
C LYS A 373 -9.56 24.82 1.21
N ILE A 374 -9.83 24.04 2.26
CA ILE A 374 -8.91 23.08 2.86
C ILE A 374 -9.51 21.69 2.76
N SER A 375 -8.69 20.73 2.38
CA SER A 375 -9.00 19.30 2.46
C SER A 375 -8.27 18.70 3.64
N TYR A 376 -8.97 17.97 4.50
CA TYR A 376 -8.37 17.34 5.67
C TYR A 376 -8.44 15.81 5.57
N VAL A 377 -7.29 15.16 5.77
CA VAL A 377 -7.15 13.71 5.99
C VAL A 377 -6.83 13.51 7.45
N SER A 378 -7.80 13.00 8.21
CA SER A 378 -7.68 12.76 9.65
C SER A 378 -6.87 11.51 9.97
N GLN A 379 -6.23 11.50 11.15
CA GLN A 379 -5.61 10.30 11.70
C GLN A 379 -6.67 9.25 12.04
N ASP A 380 -7.78 9.65 12.66
CA ASP A 380 -8.90 8.77 12.99
C ASP A 380 -9.79 8.51 11.77
N THR A 381 -10.09 7.23 11.54
CA THR A 381 -10.94 6.74 10.46
C THR A 381 -12.22 6.04 10.97
N SER A 382 -12.48 6.06 12.27
CA SER A 382 -13.60 5.36 12.92
C SER A 382 -14.97 5.89 12.50
N HIS A 383 -15.03 7.16 12.09
CA HIS A 383 -16.25 7.84 11.64
C HIS A 383 -16.71 7.41 10.24
N LEU A 384 -15.87 6.73 9.47
CA LEU A 384 -16.15 6.34 8.09
C LEU A 384 -17.12 5.15 8.02
N ARG A 385 -18.28 5.35 7.37
CA ARG A 385 -19.34 4.36 7.16
C ARG A 385 -20.18 4.68 5.92
N GLY A 386 -20.98 3.71 5.48
CA GLY A 386 -21.81 3.83 4.30
C GLY A 386 -21.12 3.38 3.02
N ASN A 387 -21.80 3.53 1.89
CA ASN A 387 -21.21 3.16 0.60
C ASN A 387 -20.36 4.28 0.00
N LEU A 388 -19.41 3.93 -0.86
CA LEU A 388 -18.48 4.87 -1.46
C LEU A 388 -19.15 5.94 -2.37
N SER A 389 -20.27 5.60 -3.02
CA SER A 389 -20.98 6.55 -3.89
C SER A 389 -21.70 7.62 -3.09
N ASP A 390 -22.35 7.23 -1.97
CA ASP A 390 -23.02 8.18 -1.08
C ASP A 390 -22.00 9.03 -0.35
N PHE A 391 -20.87 8.44 0.06
CA PHE A 391 -19.76 9.18 0.65
C PHE A 391 -19.24 10.27 -0.29
N ALA A 392 -19.01 9.95 -1.57
CA ALA A 392 -18.57 10.92 -2.57
C ALA A 392 -19.59 12.06 -2.76
N ARG A 393 -20.89 11.72 -2.83
CA ARG A 393 -21.98 12.72 -2.95
C ARG A 393 -22.07 13.62 -1.73
N ASN A 394 -21.99 13.06 -0.52
CA ASN A 394 -22.04 13.82 0.72
C ASN A 394 -20.84 14.77 0.87
N CYS A 395 -19.66 14.36 0.36
CA CYS A 395 -18.47 15.21 0.33
C CYS A 395 -18.48 16.23 -0.85
N GLY A 396 -19.45 16.16 -1.76
CA GLY A 396 -19.54 17.07 -2.91
C GLY A 396 -18.40 16.91 -3.93
N ILE A 397 -17.81 15.70 -4.04
CA ILE A 397 -16.71 15.38 -4.96
C ILE A 397 -17.20 14.62 -6.18
N ASP A 398 -16.41 14.68 -7.27
CA ASP A 398 -16.68 13.89 -8.47
C ASP A 398 -16.52 12.39 -8.20
N GLU A 399 -17.62 11.66 -8.25
CA GLU A 399 -17.68 10.21 -7.97
C GLU A 399 -16.78 9.42 -8.93
N SER A 400 -16.71 9.84 -10.20
CA SER A 400 -15.92 9.14 -11.22
C SER A 400 -14.43 9.27 -10.94
N LEU A 401 -13.96 10.49 -10.62
CA LEU A 401 -12.57 10.74 -10.24
C LEU A 401 -12.20 10.03 -8.94
N PHE A 402 -13.08 10.09 -7.94
CA PHE A 402 -12.89 9.41 -6.66
C PHE A 402 -12.75 7.90 -6.83
N LYS A 403 -13.66 7.25 -7.56
CA LYS A 403 -13.58 5.81 -7.85
C LYS A 403 -12.37 5.45 -8.71
N ALA A 404 -11.99 6.30 -9.67
CA ALA A 404 -10.79 6.11 -10.46
C ALA A 404 -9.54 6.13 -9.59
N ASN A 405 -9.40 7.09 -8.67
CA ASN A 405 -8.29 7.13 -7.72
C ASN A 405 -8.27 5.90 -6.80
N LEU A 406 -9.43 5.46 -6.28
CA LEU A 406 -9.51 4.23 -5.48
C LEU A 406 -9.09 2.99 -6.28
N SER A 407 -9.54 2.87 -7.55
CA SER A 407 -9.14 1.75 -8.42
C SER A 407 -7.62 1.70 -8.61
N LYS A 408 -6.99 2.86 -8.78
CA LYS A 408 -5.52 2.97 -8.90
C LYS A 408 -4.79 2.65 -7.60
N LEU A 409 -5.43 2.88 -6.45
CA LEU A 409 -4.97 2.46 -5.13
C LEU A 409 -5.32 0.99 -4.80
N ASP A 410 -5.62 0.17 -5.82
CA ASP A 410 -5.89 -1.27 -5.76
C ASP A 410 -7.23 -1.64 -5.08
N PHE A 411 -8.26 -0.80 -5.23
CA PHE A 411 -9.61 -1.21 -4.85
C PHE A 411 -10.21 -2.13 -5.92
N SER A 412 -10.57 -3.35 -5.52
CA SER A 412 -11.24 -4.33 -6.38
C SER A 412 -12.72 -3.98 -6.56
N ARG A 413 -13.36 -4.54 -7.60
CA ARG A 413 -14.82 -4.37 -7.85
C ARG A 413 -15.66 -4.73 -6.64
N VAL A 414 -15.33 -5.79 -5.94
CA VAL A 414 -16.05 -6.25 -4.74
C VAL A 414 -15.98 -5.22 -3.60
N GLN A 415 -14.86 -4.49 -3.48
CA GLN A 415 -14.72 -3.46 -2.45
C GLN A 415 -15.60 -2.23 -2.72
N PHE A 416 -15.89 -1.92 -3.98
CA PHE A 416 -16.81 -0.82 -4.32
C PHE A 416 -18.26 -1.07 -3.90
N GLU A 417 -18.63 -2.32 -3.64
CA GLU A 417 -19.99 -2.73 -3.22
C GLU A 417 -20.11 -2.86 -1.70
N LYS A 418 -18.98 -2.83 -0.96
CA LYS A 418 -18.96 -2.99 0.50
C LYS A 418 -19.18 -1.67 1.22
N ASP A 419 -19.68 -1.76 2.48
CA ASP A 419 -19.71 -0.63 3.40
C ASP A 419 -18.29 -0.26 3.86
N ILE A 420 -17.98 1.05 3.92
CA ILE A 420 -16.68 1.58 4.35
C ILE A 420 -16.35 1.14 5.79
N ALA A 421 -17.38 0.94 6.64
CA ALA A 421 -17.17 0.47 8.01
C ALA A 421 -16.43 -0.88 8.06
N SER A 422 -16.65 -1.76 7.07
CA SER A 422 -16.02 -3.07 6.95
C SER A 422 -14.57 -3.05 6.41
N PHE A 423 -14.08 -1.87 6.01
CA PHE A 423 -12.74 -1.73 5.46
C PHE A 423 -11.67 -1.79 6.54
N SER A 424 -10.51 -2.35 6.19
CA SER A 424 -9.31 -2.27 7.02
C SER A 424 -8.85 -0.82 7.22
N GLY A 425 -8.03 -0.56 8.25
CA GLY A 425 -7.47 0.78 8.50
C GLY A 425 -6.78 1.37 7.27
N GLY A 426 -5.97 0.58 6.56
CA GLY A 426 -5.31 1.02 5.33
C GLY A 426 -6.27 1.32 4.19
N GLN A 427 -7.34 0.54 4.03
CA GLN A 427 -8.37 0.82 3.03
C GLN A 427 -9.13 2.11 3.36
N LYS A 428 -9.47 2.34 4.64
CA LYS A 428 -10.10 3.59 5.10
C LYS A 428 -9.20 4.80 4.85
N LYS A 429 -7.89 4.68 5.10
CA LYS A 429 -6.92 5.75 4.76
C LYS A 429 -6.88 6.03 3.27
N LYS A 430 -6.86 5.00 2.41
CA LYS A 430 -6.95 5.16 0.96
C LYS A 430 -8.22 5.89 0.53
N VAL A 431 -9.36 5.64 1.20
CA VAL A 431 -10.62 6.38 0.96
C VAL A 431 -10.46 7.86 1.28
N LEU A 432 -9.87 8.22 2.42
CA LEU A 432 -9.63 9.62 2.78
C LEU A 432 -8.64 10.31 1.83
N ILE A 433 -7.58 9.62 1.43
CA ILE A 433 -6.62 10.16 0.45
C ILE A 433 -7.31 10.38 -0.89
N ALA A 434 -8.04 9.38 -1.41
CA ALA A 434 -8.77 9.51 -2.67
C ALA A 434 -9.81 10.65 -2.62
N LYS A 435 -10.50 10.83 -1.48
CA LYS A 435 -11.37 11.99 -1.22
C LYS A 435 -10.57 13.27 -1.37
N SER A 436 -9.47 13.43 -0.61
CA SER A 436 -8.64 14.63 -0.60
C SER A 436 -8.10 14.97 -2.00
N LEU A 437 -7.64 13.97 -2.77
CA LEU A 437 -7.18 14.15 -4.14
C LEU A 437 -8.30 14.57 -5.12
N SER A 438 -9.55 14.24 -4.81
CA SER A 438 -10.72 14.55 -5.65
C SER A 438 -11.38 15.88 -5.28
N GLU A 439 -11.07 16.47 -4.14
CA GLU A 439 -11.57 17.77 -3.69
C GLU A 439 -10.88 18.92 -4.43
N ARG A 440 -11.65 19.93 -4.81
CA ARG A 440 -11.16 21.17 -5.42
C ARG A 440 -10.75 22.17 -4.34
N VAL A 441 -9.51 22.10 -3.89
CA VAL A 441 -9.00 22.86 -2.73
C VAL A 441 -7.72 23.63 -3.03
N HIS A 442 -7.40 24.59 -2.16
CA HIS A 442 -6.19 25.38 -2.23
C HIS A 442 -5.06 24.76 -1.36
N LEU A 443 -5.43 24.08 -0.26
CA LEU A 443 -4.50 23.50 0.70
C LEU A 443 -4.96 22.09 1.10
N HIS A 444 -4.06 21.14 0.99
CA HIS A 444 -4.23 19.81 1.57
C HIS A 444 -3.59 19.77 2.96
N VAL A 445 -4.32 19.29 3.95
CA VAL A 445 -3.84 19.11 5.33
C VAL A 445 -3.95 17.61 5.67
N TRP A 446 -2.82 16.94 5.86
CA TRP A 446 -2.78 15.51 6.05
C TRP A 446 -2.16 15.12 7.39
N ASP A 447 -2.91 14.37 8.20
CA ASP A 447 -2.48 13.89 9.51
C ASP A 447 -2.22 12.37 9.45
N GLU A 448 -0.96 11.99 9.34
CA GLU A 448 -0.48 10.61 9.18
C GLU A 448 -1.27 9.84 8.11
N PRO A 449 -1.33 10.35 6.86
CA PRO A 449 -2.15 9.75 5.80
C PRO A 449 -1.67 8.37 5.39
N LEU A 450 -0.37 8.08 5.52
CA LEU A 450 0.25 6.86 5.02
C LEU A 450 0.25 5.72 6.03
N ASN A 451 -0.21 5.95 7.26
CA ASN A 451 -0.33 4.86 8.25
C ASN A 451 -1.21 3.73 7.73
N PHE A 452 -0.73 2.49 7.84
CA PHE A 452 -1.37 1.28 7.31
C PHE A 452 -1.53 1.21 5.78
N VAL A 453 -1.00 2.18 5.03
CA VAL A 453 -1.01 2.17 3.56
C VAL A 453 0.20 1.39 3.06
N ASP A 454 -0.01 0.45 2.13
CA ASP A 454 1.07 -0.36 1.59
C ASP A 454 2.12 0.47 0.81
N VAL A 455 3.35 -0.04 0.77
CA VAL A 455 4.51 0.65 0.19
C VAL A 455 4.25 1.07 -1.27
N ILE A 456 3.62 0.23 -2.07
CA ILE A 456 3.35 0.51 -3.49
C ILE A 456 2.38 1.70 -3.62
N SER A 457 1.31 1.71 -2.81
CA SER A 457 0.37 2.84 -2.78
C SER A 457 1.03 4.13 -2.27
N ARG A 458 1.96 4.04 -1.29
CA ARG A 458 2.75 5.20 -0.82
C ARG A 458 3.58 5.79 -1.96
N MET A 459 4.27 4.95 -2.74
CA MET A 459 5.08 5.40 -3.87
C MET A 459 4.24 6.04 -4.98
N GLN A 460 3.05 5.53 -5.25
CA GLN A 460 2.11 6.16 -6.19
C GLN A 460 1.66 7.55 -5.73
N ILE A 461 1.43 7.73 -4.42
CA ILE A 461 1.08 9.03 -3.83
C ILE A 461 2.27 9.99 -3.91
N GLU A 462 3.46 9.51 -3.61
CA GLU A 462 4.71 10.27 -3.71
C GLU A 462 4.95 10.79 -5.14
N GLU A 463 4.86 9.92 -6.14
CA GLU A 463 4.96 10.27 -7.55
C GLU A 463 3.95 11.36 -7.95
N LEU A 464 2.69 11.21 -7.52
CA LEU A 464 1.65 12.22 -7.75
C LEU A 464 2.02 13.58 -7.14
N LEU A 465 2.49 13.60 -5.89
CA LEU A 465 2.84 14.84 -5.19
C LEU A 465 4.06 15.53 -5.81
N LEU A 466 5.00 14.76 -6.36
CA LEU A 466 6.16 15.30 -7.09
C LEU A 466 5.73 15.84 -8.45
N GLU A 467 4.89 15.13 -9.20
CA GLU A 467 4.46 15.53 -10.53
C GLU A 467 3.59 16.81 -10.50
N HIS A 468 2.65 16.87 -9.55
CA HIS A 468 1.68 17.97 -9.51
C HIS A 468 2.03 19.10 -8.54
N SER A 469 2.98 18.88 -7.64
CA SER A 469 3.47 19.87 -6.66
C SER A 469 2.33 20.63 -5.93
N PRO A 470 1.34 19.94 -5.33
CA PRO A 470 0.24 20.61 -4.63
C PRO A 470 0.73 21.33 -3.38
N THR A 471 -0.03 22.35 -2.93
CA THR A 471 0.20 22.95 -1.62
C THR A 471 -0.30 22.01 -0.55
N ILE A 472 0.60 21.51 0.28
CA ILE A 472 0.29 20.52 1.32
C ILE A 472 1.04 20.80 2.62
N LEU A 473 0.32 20.68 3.74
CA LEU A 473 0.86 20.65 5.09
C LEU A 473 0.56 19.27 5.67
N PHE A 474 1.58 18.53 6.10
CA PHE A 474 1.39 17.16 6.53
C PHE A 474 2.25 16.77 7.73
N VAL A 475 1.79 15.73 8.44
CA VAL A 475 2.53 15.00 9.47
C VAL A 475 2.77 13.59 8.95
N GLU A 476 4.01 13.16 8.93
CA GLU A 476 4.39 11.80 8.56
C GLU A 476 5.64 11.33 9.29
N HIS A 477 5.75 10.02 9.47
CA HIS A 477 6.87 9.34 10.11
C HIS A 477 7.71 8.50 9.14
N ASP A 478 7.41 8.51 7.84
CA ASP A 478 8.23 7.92 6.78
C ASP A 478 9.32 8.92 6.37
N SER A 479 10.56 8.63 6.76
CA SER A 479 11.69 9.56 6.56
C SER A 479 12.01 9.77 5.08
N GLU A 480 11.88 8.74 4.25
CA GLU A 480 12.15 8.86 2.81
C GLU A 480 11.06 9.66 2.12
N PHE A 481 9.80 9.42 2.44
CA PHE A 481 8.70 10.23 1.94
C PHE A 481 8.86 11.71 2.32
N CYS A 482 9.18 11.99 3.58
CA CYS A 482 9.39 13.36 4.05
C CYS A 482 10.55 14.05 3.31
N LYS A 483 11.69 13.36 3.12
CA LYS A 483 12.84 13.92 2.40
C LYS A 483 12.56 14.23 0.94
N GLN A 484 11.79 13.36 0.26
CA GLN A 484 11.51 13.52 -1.16
C GLN A 484 10.42 14.57 -1.42
N ILE A 485 9.40 14.63 -0.57
CA ILE A 485 8.24 15.48 -0.80
C ILE A 485 8.41 16.89 -0.21
N ALA A 486 8.96 17.01 1.00
CA ALA A 486 8.97 18.27 1.71
C ALA A 486 9.86 19.35 1.06
N THR A 487 9.30 20.53 0.88
CA THR A 487 10.06 21.76 0.51
C THR A 487 10.52 22.51 1.77
N LYS A 488 9.78 22.34 2.87
CA LYS A 488 10.10 22.97 4.18
C LYS A 488 9.83 21.96 5.30
N ILE A 489 10.65 21.99 6.34
CA ILE A 489 10.49 21.20 7.55
C ILE A 489 10.28 22.17 8.71
N VAL A 490 9.21 21.98 9.47
CA VAL A 490 8.92 22.75 10.70
C VAL A 490 9.05 21.79 11.87
N GLU A 491 10.09 22.01 12.68
CA GLU A 491 10.33 21.21 13.89
C GLU A 491 9.61 21.82 15.09
N LEU A 492 8.73 21.03 15.69
CA LEU A 492 8.11 21.39 16.96
C LEU A 492 9.04 20.96 18.09
N LYS A 493 9.42 21.92 18.91
CA LYS A 493 10.22 21.68 20.12
C LYS A 493 9.33 21.15 21.24
N ASP A 494 9.86 20.20 21.99
CA ASP A 494 9.23 19.69 23.21
C ASP A 494 9.15 20.77 24.31
#